data_7f5b4b4a784878ad8fbea7423ac12c30
#
_entry.id   7f5b4b4a784878ad8fbea7423ac12c30
#
_cell.length_a   1.000
_cell.length_b   1.000
_cell.length_c   1.000
_cell.angle_alpha   90.00
_cell.angle_beta   90.00
_cell.angle_gamma   90.00
#
_symmetry.space_group_name_H-M   'P 1'
#
loop_
_entity.id
_entity.type
_entity.pdbx_description
1 polymer ?
#
loop_
_entity_poly.entity_id
_entity_poly.type
_entity_poly.pdbx_seq_one_letter_code
_entity_poly.pdbx_strand_id
1 'polypeptide(L)'
;ANHAQAQMLSGHIQGKVLEFISTISRPKYILEIGTFTGYSALCLAKGLQPDGELHTIELRTEDANTCAKNFEQSELHKKIHLHVGNAVDIIPALPYTWDIVFIDADKTGYITYYEMVLPRLSENGLIIADNVLFHGQVLDEKVSGKNAVAINAFNEHVAADERTEQVMLTVR
;
A
#
# COMPACT_ATOMS: atom_id res chain seq x y z
N ALA A 1 -18.16 -5.31 10.22
CA ALA A 1 -16.86 -4.79 10.66
C ALA A 1 -16.94 -4.45 12.15
N ASN A 2 -16.41 -5.34 13.00
CA ASN A 2 -16.43 -5.18 14.47
C ASN A 2 -15.05 -4.78 15.03
N HIS A 3 -14.17 -4.20 14.19
CA HIS A 3 -12.85 -3.76 14.65
C HIS A 3 -12.95 -2.36 15.26
N ALA A 4 -12.25 -2.10 16.37
CA ALA A 4 -12.25 -0.82 17.09
C ALA A 4 -11.80 0.37 16.21
N GLN A 5 -11.07 0.11 15.14
CA GLN A 5 -10.57 1.09 14.16
C GLN A 5 -11.16 0.87 12.76
N ALA A 6 -12.44 0.48 12.69
CA ALA A 6 -13.11 0.20 11.40
C ALA A 6 -13.06 1.36 10.38
N GLN A 7 -12.88 2.60 10.86
CA GLN A 7 -12.68 3.78 10.02
C GLN A 7 -11.36 3.78 9.22
N MET A 8 -10.40 2.93 9.60
CA MET A 8 -9.12 2.75 8.89
C MET A 8 -9.23 1.73 7.75
N LEU A 9 -10.37 1.04 7.61
CA LEU A 9 -10.59 0.10 6.51
C LEU A 9 -10.68 0.85 5.18
N SER A 10 -9.98 0.35 4.19
CA SER A 10 -10.21 0.73 2.78
C SER A 10 -11.70 0.57 2.46
N GLY A 11 -12.34 1.62 1.97
CA GLY A 11 -13.74 1.56 1.59
C GLY A 11 -13.97 0.54 0.46
N HIS A 12 -15.23 0.08 0.29
CA HIS A 12 -15.56 -0.87 -0.77
C HIS A 12 -15.19 -0.36 -2.17
N ILE A 13 -15.36 0.93 -2.43
CA ILE A 13 -14.98 1.57 -3.70
C ILE A 13 -13.47 1.50 -3.91
N GLN A 14 -12.68 1.86 -2.91
CA GLN A 14 -11.21 1.79 -2.97
C GLN A 14 -10.73 0.35 -3.20
N GLY A 15 -11.29 -0.62 -2.47
CA GLY A 15 -10.97 -2.03 -2.69
C GLY A 15 -11.27 -2.48 -4.13
N LYS A 16 -12.38 -2.02 -4.72
CA LYS A 16 -12.71 -2.30 -6.13
C LYS A 16 -11.77 -1.62 -7.12
N VAL A 17 -11.27 -0.43 -6.84
CA VAL A 17 -10.25 0.24 -7.66
C VAL A 17 -8.93 -0.54 -7.60
N LEU A 18 -8.49 -0.96 -6.42
CA LEU A 18 -7.28 -1.79 -6.26
C LEU A 18 -7.40 -3.12 -7.01
N GLU A 19 -8.53 -3.82 -6.88
CA GLU A 19 -8.84 -5.05 -7.62
C GLU A 19 -8.81 -4.81 -9.15
N PHE A 20 -9.41 -3.72 -9.62
CA PHE A 20 -9.43 -3.34 -11.04
C PHE A 20 -8.02 -3.07 -11.57
N ILE A 21 -7.23 -2.22 -10.88
CA ILE A 21 -5.85 -1.92 -11.25
C ILE A 21 -5.02 -3.21 -11.32
N SER A 22 -5.09 -4.04 -10.29
CA SER A 22 -4.37 -5.30 -10.24
C SER A 22 -4.78 -6.24 -11.38
N THR A 23 -6.09 -6.34 -11.68
CA THR A 23 -6.61 -7.21 -12.73
C THR A 23 -6.11 -6.80 -14.12
N ILE A 24 -6.06 -5.50 -14.42
CA ILE A 24 -5.56 -5.04 -15.74
C ILE A 24 -4.04 -5.11 -15.84
N SER A 25 -3.31 -4.88 -14.75
CA SER A 25 -1.85 -4.92 -14.71
C SER A 25 -1.31 -6.36 -14.70
N ARG A 26 -2.08 -7.33 -14.19
CA ARG A 26 -1.69 -8.74 -14.06
C ARG A 26 -0.31 -8.90 -13.43
N PRO A 27 -0.07 -8.38 -12.23
CA PRO A 27 1.22 -8.37 -11.59
C PRO A 27 1.69 -9.79 -11.23
N LYS A 28 3.00 -9.99 -11.25
CA LYS A 28 3.63 -11.17 -10.67
C LYS A 28 3.97 -10.93 -9.20
N TYR A 29 4.53 -9.77 -8.87
CA TYR A 29 4.91 -9.44 -7.51
C TYR A 29 4.26 -8.13 -7.05
N ILE A 30 3.54 -8.22 -5.94
CA ILE A 30 2.93 -7.07 -5.27
C ILE A 30 3.55 -6.90 -3.89
N LEU A 31 3.90 -5.66 -3.55
CA LEU A 31 4.26 -5.27 -2.19
C LEU A 31 3.16 -4.37 -1.61
N GLU A 32 2.70 -4.67 -0.41
CA GLU A 32 1.84 -3.79 0.38
C GLU A 32 2.55 -3.39 1.67
N ILE A 33 2.56 -2.10 1.99
CA ILE A 33 3.12 -1.53 3.21
C ILE A 33 1.97 -0.98 4.04
N GLY A 34 1.61 -1.69 5.12
CA GLY A 34 0.44 -1.46 5.95
C GLY A 34 -0.71 -2.40 5.59
N THR A 35 -0.80 -3.52 6.31
CA THR A 35 -1.80 -4.58 6.05
C THR A 35 -3.12 -4.32 6.76
N PHE A 36 -3.07 -3.88 8.01
CA PHE A 36 -4.19 -3.76 8.94
C PHE A 36 -5.04 -5.04 9.01
N THR A 37 -6.25 -5.07 8.43
CA THR A 37 -7.12 -6.27 8.42
C THR A 37 -6.95 -7.15 7.18
N GLY A 38 -6.13 -6.74 6.21
CA GLY A 38 -5.83 -7.49 4.99
C GLY A 38 -6.84 -7.32 3.86
N TYR A 39 -7.77 -6.36 3.94
CA TYR A 39 -8.79 -6.17 2.91
C TYR A 39 -8.20 -5.72 1.57
N SER A 40 -7.30 -4.74 1.58
CA SER A 40 -6.58 -4.25 0.39
C SER A 40 -5.70 -5.34 -0.23
N ALA A 41 -4.97 -6.10 0.60
CA ALA A 41 -4.19 -7.26 0.15
C ALA A 41 -5.05 -8.27 -0.62
N LEU A 42 -6.23 -8.62 -0.08
CA LEU A 42 -7.17 -9.53 -0.74
C LEU A 42 -7.71 -8.97 -2.06
N CYS A 43 -7.96 -7.66 -2.14
CA CYS A 43 -8.39 -7.01 -3.38
C CYS A 43 -7.27 -7.02 -4.44
N LEU A 44 -6.05 -6.65 -4.05
CA LEU A 44 -4.87 -6.65 -4.93
C LEU A 44 -4.51 -8.06 -5.41
N ALA A 45 -4.59 -9.06 -4.55
CA ALA A 45 -4.22 -10.44 -4.88
C ALA A 45 -5.08 -11.07 -5.97
N LYS A 46 -6.28 -10.54 -6.25
CA LYS A 46 -7.16 -11.07 -7.31
C LYS A 46 -6.60 -10.91 -8.72
N GLY A 47 -5.77 -9.91 -8.96
CA GLY A 47 -5.15 -9.67 -10.26
C GLY A 47 -3.85 -10.45 -10.49
N LEU A 48 -3.31 -11.10 -9.45
CA LEU A 48 -2.05 -11.84 -9.53
C LEU A 48 -2.04 -12.89 -10.66
N GLN A 49 -0.92 -12.98 -11.35
CA GLN A 49 -0.64 -14.10 -12.25
C GLN A 49 -0.77 -15.45 -11.53
N PRO A 50 -0.94 -16.58 -12.26
CA PRO A 50 -1.06 -17.90 -11.62
C PRO A 50 0.06 -18.23 -10.64
N ASP A 51 1.30 -17.87 -10.96
CA ASP A 51 2.51 -18.03 -10.16
C ASP A 51 2.94 -16.74 -9.43
N GLY A 52 2.03 -15.76 -9.31
CA GLY A 52 2.30 -14.48 -8.66
C GLY A 52 2.10 -14.53 -7.15
N GLU A 53 2.77 -13.61 -6.47
CA GLU A 53 2.80 -13.50 -5.01
C GLU A 53 2.54 -12.05 -4.56
N LEU A 54 1.85 -11.89 -3.42
CA LEU A 54 1.69 -10.63 -2.73
C LEU A 54 2.40 -10.71 -1.38
N HIS A 55 3.29 -9.78 -1.13
CA HIS A 55 3.96 -9.59 0.16
C HIS A 55 3.36 -8.39 0.85
N THR A 56 2.82 -8.58 2.05
CA THR A 56 2.24 -7.51 2.85
C THR A 56 2.93 -7.39 4.19
N ILE A 57 3.18 -6.16 4.64
CA ILE A 57 3.94 -5.88 5.86
C ILE A 57 3.04 -5.18 6.86
N GLU A 58 2.95 -5.76 8.08
CA GLU A 58 2.23 -5.18 9.21
C GLU A 58 3.15 -4.97 10.40
N LEU A 59 3.16 -3.75 10.93
CA LEU A 59 3.99 -3.42 12.08
C LEU A 59 3.45 -4.00 13.38
N ARG A 60 2.11 -4.03 13.54
CA ARG A 60 1.43 -4.38 14.79
C ARG A 60 1.05 -5.86 14.81
N THR A 61 1.58 -6.61 15.77
CA THR A 61 1.33 -8.05 15.90
C THR A 61 -0.16 -8.38 16.06
N GLU A 62 -0.95 -7.53 16.74
CA GLU A 62 -2.39 -7.75 16.94
C GLU A 62 -3.17 -7.70 15.62
N ASP A 63 -2.86 -6.72 14.77
CA ASP A 63 -3.46 -6.61 13.44
C ASP A 63 -2.96 -7.71 12.52
N ALA A 64 -1.68 -8.06 12.58
CA ALA A 64 -1.11 -9.19 11.86
C ALA A 64 -1.84 -10.52 12.18
N ASN A 65 -2.15 -10.77 13.44
CA ASN A 65 -2.91 -11.95 13.84
C ASN A 65 -4.37 -11.94 13.31
N THR A 66 -4.94 -10.75 13.17
CA THR A 66 -6.29 -10.57 12.62
C THR A 66 -6.30 -10.80 11.11
N CYS A 67 -5.37 -10.19 10.39
CA CYS A 67 -5.30 -10.35 8.93
C CYS A 67 -4.89 -11.78 8.53
N ALA A 68 -4.02 -12.46 9.28
CA ALA A 68 -3.69 -13.86 9.04
C ALA A 68 -4.93 -14.76 9.01
N LYS A 69 -5.82 -14.61 10.00
CA LYS A 69 -7.10 -15.34 10.06
C LYS A 69 -8.02 -15.02 8.88
N ASN A 70 -8.02 -13.76 8.41
CA ASN A 70 -8.81 -13.36 7.25
C ASN A 70 -8.22 -13.97 5.96
N PHE A 71 -6.91 -14.03 5.84
CA PHE A 71 -6.25 -14.66 4.70
C PHE A 71 -6.52 -16.17 4.63
N GLU A 72 -6.47 -16.88 5.76
CA GLU A 72 -6.77 -18.33 5.84
C GLU A 72 -8.16 -18.70 5.30
N GLN A 73 -9.12 -17.77 5.38
CA GLN A 73 -10.48 -17.97 4.85
C GLN A 73 -10.59 -17.72 3.34
N SER A 74 -9.52 -17.21 2.71
CA SER A 74 -9.49 -16.90 1.28
C SER A 74 -8.84 -18.01 0.47
N GLU A 75 -9.36 -18.27 -0.73
CA GLU A 75 -8.70 -19.16 -1.71
C GLU A 75 -7.33 -18.62 -2.16
N LEU A 76 -7.08 -17.32 -1.95
CA LEU A 76 -5.83 -16.65 -2.29
C LEU A 76 -4.74 -16.76 -1.20
N HIS A 77 -5.04 -17.42 -0.06
CA HIS A 77 -4.13 -17.47 1.10
C HIS A 77 -2.72 -17.95 0.75
N LYS A 78 -2.57 -18.87 -0.20
CA LYS A 78 -1.26 -19.43 -0.62
C LYS A 78 -0.41 -18.43 -1.40
N LYS A 79 -1.01 -17.35 -1.91
CA LYS A 79 -0.33 -16.30 -2.69
C LYS A 79 0.02 -15.07 -1.84
N ILE A 80 -0.45 -15.02 -0.59
CA ILE A 80 -0.27 -13.86 0.29
C ILE A 80 0.72 -14.20 1.39
N HIS A 81 1.82 -13.48 1.44
CA HIS A 81 2.90 -13.62 2.40
C HIS A 81 2.88 -12.44 3.38
N LEU A 82 2.46 -12.72 4.62
CA LEU A 82 2.42 -11.72 5.67
C LEU A 82 3.78 -11.64 6.38
N HIS A 83 4.33 -10.45 6.46
CA HIS A 83 5.53 -10.11 7.21
C HIS A 83 5.16 -9.22 8.39
N VAL A 84 5.66 -9.57 9.59
CA VAL A 84 5.39 -8.78 10.81
C VAL A 84 6.65 -8.06 11.24
N GLY A 85 6.58 -6.74 11.26
CA GLY A 85 7.71 -5.88 11.66
C GLY A 85 7.76 -4.55 10.92
N ASN A 86 8.87 -3.84 11.09
CA ASN A 86 9.08 -2.55 10.45
C ASN A 86 9.40 -2.73 8.95
N ALA A 87 8.67 -2.03 8.10
CA ALA A 87 8.86 -2.11 6.64
C ALA A 87 10.28 -1.72 6.20
N VAL A 88 10.91 -0.77 6.88
CA VAL A 88 12.29 -0.34 6.57
C VAL A 88 13.30 -1.49 6.73
N ASP A 89 13.05 -2.41 7.66
CA ASP A 89 13.93 -3.55 7.91
C ASP A 89 13.59 -4.74 6.99
N ILE A 90 12.31 -4.90 6.63
CA ILE A 90 11.81 -6.05 5.87
C ILE A 90 12.02 -5.86 4.37
N ILE A 91 11.72 -4.70 3.80
CA ILE A 91 11.80 -4.44 2.36
C ILE A 91 13.17 -4.80 1.77
N PRO A 92 14.32 -4.45 2.39
CA PRO A 92 15.63 -4.80 1.84
C PRO A 92 15.89 -6.30 1.75
N ALA A 93 15.28 -7.10 2.63
CA ALA A 93 15.46 -8.55 2.67
C ALA A 93 14.61 -9.31 1.63
N LEU A 94 13.63 -8.66 1.01
CA LEU A 94 12.77 -9.25 -0.01
C LEU A 94 13.45 -9.14 -1.39
N PRO A 95 13.81 -10.24 -2.08
CA PRO A 95 14.61 -10.21 -3.30
C PRO A 95 13.79 -10.01 -4.58
N TYR A 96 12.70 -9.25 -4.51
CA TYR A 96 11.75 -9.10 -5.63
C TYR A 96 11.91 -7.77 -6.35
N THR A 97 11.54 -7.77 -7.63
CA THR A 97 11.20 -6.57 -8.42
C THR A 97 9.68 -6.46 -8.44
N TRP A 98 9.14 -5.31 -8.10
CA TRP A 98 7.72 -5.13 -7.82
C TRP A 98 6.95 -4.60 -9.03
N ASP A 99 5.83 -5.22 -9.36
CA ASP A 99 4.93 -4.74 -10.41
C ASP A 99 3.92 -3.74 -9.85
N ILE A 100 3.48 -3.96 -8.61
CA ILE A 100 2.64 -3.02 -7.86
C ILE A 100 3.20 -2.87 -6.46
N VAL A 101 3.32 -1.64 -5.99
CA VAL A 101 3.57 -1.31 -4.59
C VAL A 101 2.39 -0.47 -4.07
N PHE A 102 1.76 -0.90 -2.98
CA PHE A 102 0.70 -0.16 -2.31
C PHE A 102 1.21 0.35 -0.96
N ILE A 103 1.14 1.66 -0.72
CA ILE A 103 1.61 2.31 0.50
C ILE A 103 0.41 2.88 1.25
N ASP A 104 0.04 2.26 2.37
CA ASP A 104 -0.98 2.74 3.31
C ASP A 104 -0.54 2.47 4.76
N ALA A 105 0.58 3.06 5.14
CA ALA A 105 1.19 2.92 6.45
C ALA A 105 1.25 4.27 7.22
N ASP A 106 2.18 4.39 8.17
CA ASP A 106 2.47 5.64 8.86
C ASP A 106 2.91 6.73 7.88
N LYS A 107 2.27 7.89 7.95
CA LYS A 107 2.43 8.95 6.95
C LYS A 107 3.83 9.57 6.95
N THR A 108 4.54 9.48 8.06
CA THR A 108 5.93 9.98 8.18
C THR A 108 6.95 9.08 7.46
N GLY A 109 6.60 7.85 7.14
CA GLY A 109 7.46 6.91 6.41
C GLY A 109 7.36 6.98 4.89
N TYR A 110 6.37 7.68 4.32
CA TYR A 110 6.02 7.60 2.89
C TYR A 110 7.17 7.91 1.94
N ILE A 111 7.95 8.98 2.18
CA ILE A 111 9.14 9.28 1.34
C ILE A 111 10.16 8.16 1.44
N THR A 112 10.42 7.66 2.65
CA THR A 112 11.36 6.56 2.86
C THR A 112 10.92 5.30 2.11
N TYR A 113 9.65 4.92 2.23
CA TYR A 113 9.12 3.75 1.53
C TYR A 113 9.20 3.92 0.02
N TYR A 114 8.83 5.08 -0.50
CA TYR A 114 8.91 5.42 -1.92
C TYR A 114 10.35 5.25 -2.46
N GLU A 115 11.33 5.85 -1.80
CA GLU A 115 12.73 5.76 -2.22
C GLU A 115 13.32 4.34 -2.11
N MET A 116 12.83 3.54 -1.16
CA MET A 116 13.26 2.14 -1.03
C MET A 116 12.71 1.25 -2.13
N VAL A 117 11.48 1.50 -2.60
CA VAL A 117 10.81 0.61 -3.57
C VAL A 117 11.03 1.05 -5.01
N LEU A 118 11.20 2.34 -5.28
CA LEU A 118 11.33 2.88 -6.64
C LEU A 118 12.49 2.23 -7.44
N PRO A 119 13.71 2.03 -6.90
CA PRO A 119 14.79 1.36 -7.63
C PRO A 119 14.53 -0.12 -7.93
N ARG A 120 13.48 -0.67 -7.35
CA ARG A 120 13.08 -2.08 -7.46
C ARG A 120 11.71 -2.25 -8.11
N LEU A 121 11.18 -1.20 -8.71
CA LEU A 121 9.97 -1.24 -9.49
C LEU A 121 10.27 -1.86 -10.86
N SER A 122 9.37 -2.71 -11.37
CA SER A 122 9.49 -3.25 -12.72
C SER A 122 9.23 -2.17 -13.77
N GLU A 123 9.64 -2.42 -15.00
CA GLU A 123 9.25 -1.57 -16.12
C GLU A 123 7.72 -1.50 -16.22
N ASN A 124 7.16 -0.30 -16.26
CA ASN A 124 5.72 -0.02 -16.15
C ASN A 124 5.08 -0.44 -14.80
N GLY A 125 5.87 -0.65 -13.76
CA GLY A 125 5.36 -0.91 -12.43
C GLY A 125 4.64 0.31 -11.84
N LEU A 126 3.77 0.07 -10.85
CA LEU A 126 2.93 1.09 -10.23
C LEU A 126 3.25 1.24 -8.75
N ILE A 127 3.37 2.48 -8.28
CA ILE A 127 3.32 2.81 -6.86
C ILE A 127 1.98 3.50 -6.59
N ILE A 128 1.18 2.95 -5.70
CA ILE A 128 -0.13 3.48 -5.28
C ILE A 128 0.02 3.93 -3.83
N ALA A 129 -0.13 5.22 -3.57
CA ALA A 129 -0.06 5.78 -2.22
C ALA A 129 -1.46 6.26 -1.78
N ASP A 130 -1.95 5.76 -0.64
CA ASP A 130 -3.28 6.13 -0.12
C ASP A 130 -3.22 7.35 0.80
N ASN A 131 -4.36 8.05 0.88
CA ASN A 131 -4.60 9.23 1.74
C ASN A 131 -3.69 10.43 1.45
N VAL A 132 -3.23 10.60 0.23
CA VAL A 132 -2.33 11.70 -0.15
C VAL A 132 -2.97 13.09 -0.11
N LEU A 133 -4.30 13.19 -0.09
CA LEU A 133 -5.02 14.44 0.20
C LEU A 133 -5.21 14.67 1.72
N PHE A 134 -5.04 13.65 2.51
CA PHE A 134 -5.11 13.66 3.97
C PHE A 134 -6.30 14.48 4.52
N HIS A 135 -7.52 14.08 4.13
CA HIS A 135 -8.79 14.79 4.46
C HIS A 135 -8.84 16.26 4.01
N GLY A 136 -8.06 16.62 3.00
CA GLY A 136 -7.95 18.00 2.50
C GLY A 136 -6.94 18.86 3.24
N GLN A 137 -6.35 18.39 4.34
CA GLN A 137 -5.43 19.19 5.18
C GLN A 137 -4.16 19.65 4.44
N VAL A 138 -3.75 18.95 3.38
CA VAL A 138 -2.64 19.38 2.52
C VAL A 138 -3.00 20.56 1.63
N LEU A 139 -4.28 20.93 1.54
CA LEU A 139 -4.79 22.09 0.77
C LEU A 139 -4.99 23.33 1.62
N ASP A 140 -4.79 23.24 2.93
CA ASP A 140 -4.90 24.39 3.84
C ASP A 140 -3.82 25.42 3.54
N GLU A 141 -4.11 26.71 3.70
CA GLU A 141 -3.14 27.81 3.54
C GLU A 141 -1.88 27.59 4.43
N LYS A 142 -2.07 26.96 5.58
CA LYS A 142 -1.00 26.54 6.49
C LYS A 142 -1.19 25.09 6.89
N VAL A 143 -0.48 24.21 6.21
CA VAL A 143 -0.45 22.79 6.56
C VAL A 143 0.11 22.61 7.97
N SER A 144 -0.62 21.90 8.84
CA SER A 144 -0.26 21.70 10.23
C SER A 144 -0.55 20.27 10.69
N GLY A 145 0.14 19.85 11.76
CA GLY A 145 0.07 18.47 12.23
C GLY A 145 1.10 17.55 11.53
N LYS A 146 1.72 16.68 12.34
CA LYS A 146 2.85 15.83 11.91
C LYS A 146 2.57 15.05 10.63
N ASN A 147 1.40 14.42 10.54
CA ASN A 147 1.04 13.58 9.39
C ASN A 147 0.70 14.40 8.14
N ALA A 148 -0.06 15.50 8.29
CA ALA A 148 -0.39 16.36 7.15
C ALA A 148 0.87 16.99 6.55
N VAL A 149 1.78 17.48 7.38
CA VAL A 149 3.09 18.01 6.93
C VAL A 149 3.91 16.93 6.21
N ALA A 150 3.94 15.71 6.74
CA ALA A 150 4.67 14.60 6.12
C ALA A 150 4.08 14.23 4.76
N ILE A 151 2.74 14.15 4.63
CA ILE A 151 2.08 13.86 3.35
C ILE A 151 2.26 15.01 2.36
N ASN A 152 2.19 16.28 2.80
CA ASN A 152 2.47 17.40 1.92
C ASN A 152 3.90 17.33 1.36
N ALA A 153 4.88 17.05 2.22
CA ALA A 153 6.27 16.85 1.79
C ALA A 153 6.43 15.66 0.83
N PHE A 154 5.69 14.57 1.06
CA PHE A 154 5.66 13.43 0.13
C PHE A 154 5.07 13.83 -1.23
N ASN A 155 3.96 14.55 -1.25
CA ASN A 155 3.35 15.02 -2.50
C ASN A 155 4.30 15.92 -3.29
N GLU A 156 4.98 16.86 -2.62
CA GLU A 156 5.99 17.74 -3.25
C GLU A 156 7.19 16.94 -3.77
N HIS A 157 7.64 15.96 -2.99
CA HIS A 157 8.76 15.08 -3.36
C HIS A 157 8.45 14.28 -4.63
N VAL A 158 7.28 13.63 -4.68
CA VAL A 158 6.86 12.86 -5.86
C VAL A 158 6.59 13.78 -7.05
N ALA A 159 5.99 14.97 -6.83
CA ALA A 159 5.73 15.95 -7.90
C ALA A 159 7.00 16.47 -8.57
N ALA A 160 8.12 16.51 -7.86
CA ALA A 160 9.42 16.94 -8.39
C ALA A 160 10.27 15.78 -8.97
N ASP A 161 9.81 14.54 -8.85
CA ASP A 161 10.59 13.37 -9.25
C ASP A 161 10.40 13.05 -10.75
N GLU A 162 11.42 13.31 -11.55
CA GLU A 162 11.44 13.04 -13.00
C GLU A 162 11.55 11.54 -13.35
N ARG A 163 11.77 10.68 -12.36
CA ARG A 163 11.87 9.21 -12.58
C ARG A 163 10.50 8.55 -12.77
N THR A 164 9.41 9.25 -12.43
CA THR A 164 8.05 8.71 -12.48
C THR A 164 7.06 9.69 -13.12
N GLU A 165 6.04 9.14 -13.77
CA GLU A 165 4.83 9.88 -14.11
C GLU A 165 3.78 9.67 -13.02
N GLN A 166 2.98 10.69 -12.72
CA GLN A 166 2.07 10.66 -11.59
C GLN A 166 0.68 11.18 -11.93
N VAL A 167 -0.30 10.61 -11.28
CA VAL A 167 -1.70 11.07 -11.32
C VAL A 167 -2.32 10.95 -9.94
N MET A 168 -3.08 11.96 -9.54
CA MET A 168 -3.87 11.91 -8.31
C MET A 168 -5.32 11.54 -8.66
N LEU A 169 -5.82 10.47 -8.03
CA LEU A 169 -7.20 10.01 -8.20
C LEU A 169 -7.99 10.23 -6.90
N THR A 170 -9.14 10.87 -6.99
CA THR A 170 -10.08 11.00 -5.88
C THR A 170 -11.01 9.79 -5.86
N VAL A 171 -10.76 8.82 -4.99
CA VAL A 171 -11.49 7.54 -4.96
C VAL A 171 -12.54 7.52 -3.84
N ARG A 172 -12.45 8.41 -2.84
CA ARG A 172 -13.41 8.58 -1.74
C ARG A 172 -13.41 9.99 -1.17
#